data_2882a76ef969a5eb458a39d21e9ec3be
#
_entry.id   2882a76ef969a5eb458a39d21e9ec3be
#
_cell.length_a   1.000
_cell.length_b   1.000
_cell.length_c   1.000
_cell.angle_alpha   90.00
_cell.angle_beta   90.00
_cell.angle_gamma   90.00
#
_symmetry.space_group_name_H-M   'P 1'
#
loop_
_entity.id
_entity.type
_entity.pdbx_description
1 polymer ?
#
loop_
_entity_poly.entity_id
_entity_poly.type
_entity_poly.pdbx_seq_one_letter_code
_entity_poly.pdbx_strand_id
1 'polypeptide(L)'
;MIGGSGAFQERRAASGGRRSRGLSRAALFAAALATIDAGAGRAETIGGALVKAYLTNPDINTQRAAVRVADEGVPKANAGYLPTVAATGNIGVERGKANAILPDGGGTAPVPFTAYPRGYSVQANETVFNGNRTINSIRQAESQVFGARETLRNTEQNTLLSAVTAYMDVLEDTAILDLDNNNVDVLKEQLRETRDRFTVGEVTRTDVAQSEASLATGQATALSAVATLQAAVARYRQFIGDQPKSLAPVKPIMAPLPKSLPEAISISQVEHPSINASLHGVDAAQLQVKIAESALYPSIGVSASVSNQFDVSGTPGLHVLAGEILGQINIPIYQGGAEYASTRQAKENLSQQEMQTDSLRNQVRQAVVASWGLNQAAVGVVRAARAAVAANEVALTGVREEAKVGQRTTLDVLNAQQALLQARTSLVQAEHDQVVDSYQLLSAIGRLNIPSLGLSVAEYDPRVHFDQVKTKWIGLRTPSGQ
;
A
#
# COMPACT_ATOMS: atom_id res chain seq x y z
N MET A 1 -56.01 -16.02 -29.71
CA MET A 1 -57.29 -16.70 -29.39
C MET A 1 -57.20 -17.20 -27.98
N ILE A 2 -58.02 -16.58 -27.12
CA ILE A 2 -58.83 -17.16 -26.05
C ILE A 2 -58.00 -17.87 -24.95
N GLY A 3 -57.87 -17.46 -23.65
CA GLY A 3 -58.89 -16.81 -22.78
C GLY A 3 -59.17 -17.74 -21.61
N GLY A 4 -59.23 -17.15 -20.38
CA GLY A 4 -59.82 -17.81 -19.21
C GLY A 4 -58.88 -17.87 -17.99
N SER A 5 -58.74 -16.90 -17.05
CA SER A 5 -59.72 -16.52 -16.01
C SER A 5 -60.15 -17.64 -15.08
N GLY A 6 -59.78 -17.54 -13.82
CA GLY A 6 -60.28 -18.36 -12.73
C GLY A 6 -59.71 -17.98 -11.37
N ALA A 7 -60.29 -16.97 -10.73
CA ALA A 7 -60.13 -16.67 -9.29
C ALA A 7 -60.93 -17.67 -8.44
N PHE A 8 -60.42 -18.07 -7.28
CA PHE A 8 -61.25 -18.43 -6.13
C PHE A 8 -60.63 -18.13 -4.79
N GLN A 9 -61.43 -17.49 -3.98
CA GLN A 9 -61.38 -16.92 -2.65
C GLN A 9 -60.86 -17.84 -1.51
N GLU A 10 -60.30 -17.12 -0.54
CA GLU A 10 -60.41 -17.16 0.92
C GLU A 10 -60.80 -18.45 1.65
N ARG A 11 -59.97 -18.79 2.65
CA ARG A 11 -60.51 -18.95 4.05
C ARG A 11 -59.39 -18.77 5.08
N ARG A 12 -59.75 -17.93 6.09
CA ARG A 12 -59.04 -17.67 7.35
C ARG A 12 -58.95 -18.93 8.24
N ALA A 13 -57.85 -19.08 8.98
CA ALA A 13 -57.94 -19.43 10.40
C ALA A 13 -56.64 -19.06 11.12
N ALA A 14 -56.79 -18.40 12.26
CA ALA A 14 -55.78 -17.93 13.17
C ALA A 14 -55.26 -19.04 14.07
N SER A 15 -53.99 -18.98 14.51
CA SER A 15 -53.63 -19.04 15.94
C SER A 15 -52.13 -19.17 16.16
N GLY A 16 -51.59 -18.41 17.12
CA GLY A 16 -50.63 -18.90 18.08
C GLY A 16 -49.18 -18.48 17.85
N GLY A 17 -48.81 -17.41 18.48
CA GLY A 17 -47.49 -16.81 18.53
C GLY A 17 -46.41 -17.68 19.15
N ARG A 18 -45.18 -17.34 18.72
CA ARG A 18 -43.98 -17.34 19.58
C ARG A 18 -42.99 -16.33 19.01
N ARG A 19 -42.91 -15.19 19.71
CA ARG A 19 -41.86 -14.20 19.50
C ARG A 19 -40.50 -14.79 19.92
N SER A 20 -39.61 -15.02 19.03
CA SER A 20 -38.18 -15.14 19.32
C SER A 20 -37.48 -13.85 18.93
N ARG A 21 -36.95 -13.20 19.95
CA ARG A 21 -36.12 -11.99 19.85
C ARG A 21 -34.82 -12.31 19.11
N GLY A 22 -34.74 -11.96 17.85
CA GLY A 22 -33.49 -11.82 17.09
C GLY A 22 -33.27 -10.33 16.86
N LEU A 23 -32.82 -9.59 17.88
CA LEU A 23 -32.37 -8.21 17.72
C LEU A 23 -31.00 -8.22 17.02
N SER A 24 -31.07 -7.81 15.80
CA SER A 24 -30.01 -7.51 14.86
C SER A 24 -28.85 -6.71 15.48
N ARG A 25 -27.66 -7.32 15.47
CA ARG A 25 -26.36 -6.65 15.69
C ARG A 25 -25.96 -5.69 14.54
N ALA A 26 -26.86 -5.46 13.58
CA ALA A 26 -26.67 -4.53 12.47
C ALA A 26 -26.98 -3.05 12.80
N ALA A 27 -27.58 -2.77 13.97
CA ALA A 27 -27.94 -1.40 14.34
C ALA A 27 -26.87 -0.62 15.12
N LEU A 28 -25.76 -1.25 15.51
CA LEU A 28 -24.67 -0.60 16.25
C LEU A 28 -23.55 -0.03 15.36
N PHE A 29 -23.55 -0.34 14.06
CA PHE A 29 -22.58 0.23 13.12
C PHE A 29 -23.08 1.52 12.43
N ALA A 30 -24.35 1.83 12.51
CA ALA A 30 -24.94 3.04 11.90
C ALA A 30 -24.96 4.27 12.83
N ALA A 31 -24.66 4.10 14.12
CA ALA A 31 -24.71 5.20 15.10
C ALA A 31 -23.35 5.91 15.32
N ALA A 32 -22.25 5.39 14.76
CA ALA A 32 -20.92 6.01 14.86
C ALA A 32 -20.59 6.98 13.71
N LEU A 33 -21.47 7.13 12.73
CA LEU A 33 -21.27 8.05 11.59
C LEU A 33 -22.08 9.36 11.69
N ALA A 34 -22.76 9.63 12.77
CA ALA A 34 -23.67 10.78 12.89
C ALA A 34 -23.21 11.89 13.84
N THR A 35 -21.91 11.97 14.16
CA THR A 35 -21.32 13.18 14.73
C THR A 35 -20.24 13.74 13.82
N ILE A 36 -20.57 13.97 12.55
CA ILE A 36 -19.88 15.01 11.79
C ILE A 36 -20.44 16.32 12.34
N ASP A 37 -19.73 16.84 13.33
CA ASP A 37 -19.92 18.17 13.89
C ASP A 37 -19.94 19.17 12.72
N ALA A 38 -21.12 19.63 12.35
CA ALA A 38 -21.32 20.78 11.48
C ALA A 38 -20.94 22.06 12.28
N GLY A 39 -19.75 22.05 12.86
CA GLY A 39 -19.13 23.16 13.58
C GLY A 39 -18.52 24.12 12.57
N ALA A 40 -19.06 25.33 12.59
CA ALA A 40 -18.56 26.50 11.88
C ALA A 40 -17.01 26.55 11.84
N GLY A 41 -16.44 26.63 10.62
CA GLY A 41 -15.20 27.33 10.30
C GLY A 41 -13.93 27.04 11.12
N ARG A 42 -13.77 25.86 11.73
CA ARG A 42 -12.47 25.49 12.30
C ARG A 42 -11.52 25.08 11.17
N ALA A 43 -10.36 25.75 11.15
CA ALA A 43 -9.27 25.37 10.25
C ALA A 43 -8.94 23.89 10.42
N GLU A 44 -8.75 23.17 9.32
CA GLU A 44 -8.38 21.76 9.33
C GLU A 44 -6.98 21.61 9.90
N THR A 45 -6.82 20.77 10.92
CA THR A 45 -5.50 20.50 11.52
C THR A 45 -4.78 19.39 10.75
N ILE A 46 -3.45 19.38 10.80
CA ILE A 46 -2.65 18.31 10.20
C ILE A 46 -3.06 16.94 10.75
N GLY A 47 -3.36 16.83 12.05
CA GLY A 47 -3.85 15.57 12.62
C GLY A 47 -5.16 15.11 12.01
N GLY A 48 -6.10 16.02 11.75
CA GLY A 48 -7.36 15.70 11.06
C GLY A 48 -7.15 15.23 9.62
N ALA A 49 -6.24 15.88 8.88
CA ALA A 49 -5.87 15.50 7.53
C ALA A 49 -5.20 14.11 7.49
N LEU A 50 -4.29 13.81 8.43
CA LEU A 50 -3.64 12.51 8.54
C LEU A 50 -4.61 11.38 8.89
N VAL A 51 -5.60 11.63 9.76
CA VAL A 51 -6.66 10.66 10.04
C VAL A 51 -7.47 10.35 8.79
N LYS A 52 -7.84 11.36 8.01
CA LYS A 52 -8.54 11.15 6.73
C LYS A 52 -7.68 10.33 5.77
N ALA A 53 -6.42 10.71 5.56
CA ALA A 53 -5.48 9.98 4.73
C ALA A 53 -5.39 8.50 5.14
N TYR A 54 -5.23 8.21 6.42
CA TYR A 54 -5.16 6.85 6.95
C TYR A 54 -6.42 6.02 6.67
N LEU A 55 -7.60 6.64 6.77
CA LEU A 55 -8.87 5.93 6.59
C LEU A 55 -9.26 5.75 5.12
N THR A 56 -9.00 6.73 4.27
CA THR A 56 -9.59 6.80 2.93
C THR A 56 -8.59 6.59 1.80
N ASN A 57 -7.28 6.69 2.07
CA ASN A 57 -6.28 6.61 1.00
C ASN A 57 -6.31 5.23 0.31
N PRO A 58 -6.38 5.21 -1.04
CA PRO A 58 -6.46 3.97 -1.82
C PRO A 58 -5.21 3.09 -1.68
N ASP A 59 -4.01 3.67 -1.52
CA ASP A 59 -2.76 2.90 -1.43
C ASP A 59 -2.71 2.09 -0.14
N ILE A 60 -3.10 2.70 1.00
CA ILE A 60 -3.23 1.99 2.28
C ILE A 60 -4.28 0.89 2.18
N ASN A 61 -5.44 1.18 1.60
CA ASN A 61 -6.52 0.20 1.48
C ASN A 61 -6.16 -0.95 0.52
N THR A 62 -5.41 -0.67 -0.55
CA THR A 62 -4.84 -1.68 -1.44
C THR A 62 -3.88 -2.59 -0.68
N GLN A 63 -2.99 -2.02 0.14
CA GLN A 63 -2.04 -2.81 0.91
C GLN A 63 -2.71 -3.61 2.04
N ARG A 64 -3.78 -3.09 2.67
CA ARG A 64 -4.65 -3.87 3.57
C ARG A 64 -5.27 -5.07 2.86
N ALA A 65 -5.70 -4.91 1.61
CA ALA A 65 -6.18 -6.01 0.80
C ALA A 65 -5.06 -7.01 0.48
N ALA A 66 -3.83 -6.55 0.20
CA ALA A 66 -2.68 -7.42 -0.04
C ALA A 66 -2.32 -8.27 1.21
N VAL A 67 -2.44 -7.71 2.41
CA VAL A 67 -2.30 -8.49 3.67
C VAL A 67 -3.36 -9.58 3.74
N ARG A 68 -4.62 -9.27 3.41
CA ARG A 68 -5.69 -10.31 3.40
C ARG A 68 -5.44 -11.40 2.35
N VAL A 69 -4.84 -11.06 1.21
CA VAL A 69 -4.41 -12.06 0.22
C VAL A 69 -3.30 -12.95 0.78
N ALA A 70 -2.32 -12.37 1.49
CA ALA A 70 -1.26 -13.13 2.14
C ALA A 70 -1.82 -14.08 3.23
N ASP A 71 -2.80 -13.62 4.03
CA ASP A 71 -3.46 -14.42 5.05
C ASP A 71 -4.06 -15.71 4.47
N GLU A 72 -4.65 -15.66 3.25
CA GLU A 72 -5.20 -16.84 2.56
C GLU A 72 -4.12 -17.82 2.08
N GLY A 73 -2.86 -17.44 2.10
CA GLY A 73 -1.72 -18.32 1.86
C GLY A 73 -1.59 -19.42 2.92
N VAL A 74 -1.97 -19.14 4.16
CA VAL A 74 -1.85 -20.09 5.28
C VAL A 74 -2.86 -21.23 5.17
N PRO A 75 -4.18 -21.02 5.00
CA PRO A 75 -5.11 -22.12 4.75
C PRO A 75 -4.79 -22.89 3.46
N LYS A 76 -4.28 -22.22 2.42
CA LYS A 76 -3.81 -22.90 1.21
C LYS A 76 -2.61 -23.83 1.50
N ALA A 77 -1.68 -23.44 2.35
CA ALA A 77 -0.58 -24.31 2.78
C ALA A 77 -1.09 -25.46 3.70
N ASN A 78 -2.05 -25.16 4.61
CA ASN A 78 -2.69 -26.15 5.47
C ASN A 78 -3.44 -27.24 4.67
N ALA A 79 -3.91 -26.94 3.45
CA ALA A 79 -4.55 -27.91 2.58
C ALA A 79 -3.64 -29.11 2.25
N GLY A 80 -2.30 -28.98 2.40
CA GLY A 80 -1.36 -30.08 2.28
C GLY A 80 -1.47 -31.16 3.37
N TYR A 81 -2.27 -30.93 4.42
CA TYR A 81 -2.64 -31.91 5.44
C TYR A 81 -4.05 -32.50 5.27
N LEU A 82 -4.77 -32.09 4.23
CA LEU A 82 -6.13 -32.49 4.02
C LEU A 82 -6.24 -33.42 2.81
N PRO A 83 -7.14 -34.43 2.85
CA PRO A 83 -7.34 -35.30 1.70
C PRO A 83 -7.91 -34.53 0.51
N THR A 84 -7.43 -34.85 -0.67
CA THR A 84 -8.01 -34.38 -1.93
C THR A 84 -8.99 -35.44 -2.46
N VAL A 85 -10.22 -35.01 -2.77
CA VAL A 85 -11.24 -35.93 -3.33
C VAL A 85 -11.59 -35.44 -4.74
N ALA A 86 -11.48 -36.37 -5.72
CA ALA A 86 -11.82 -36.11 -7.10
C ALA A 86 -12.77 -37.17 -7.63
N ALA A 87 -13.74 -36.78 -8.43
CA ALA A 87 -14.58 -37.67 -9.21
C ALA A 87 -14.25 -37.47 -10.69
N THR A 88 -14.08 -38.61 -11.40
CA THR A 88 -13.83 -38.61 -12.85
C THR A 88 -14.84 -39.49 -13.55
N GLY A 89 -15.25 -39.11 -14.76
CA GLY A 89 -16.09 -39.90 -15.63
C GLY A 89 -15.46 -39.98 -17.03
N ASN A 90 -15.51 -41.14 -17.65
CA ASN A 90 -15.00 -41.37 -18.98
C ASN A 90 -16.04 -42.05 -19.87
N ILE A 91 -16.04 -41.72 -21.15
CA ILE A 91 -16.78 -42.37 -22.22
C ILE A 91 -15.90 -42.32 -23.46
N GLY A 92 -15.85 -43.44 -24.17
CA GLY A 92 -14.99 -43.54 -25.34
C GLY A 92 -15.41 -44.63 -26.31
N VAL A 93 -14.68 -44.72 -27.41
CA VAL A 93 -14.74 -45.82 -28.38
C VAL A 93 -13.34 -46.36 -28.54
N GLU A 94 -13.17 -47.62 -28.30
CA GLU A 94 -11.91 -48.34 -28.50
C GLU A 94 -12.06 -49.36 -29.63
N ARG A 95 -11.16 -49.30 -30.59
CA ARG A 95 -11.08 -50.27 -31.68
C ARG A 95 -9.69 -50.83 -31.73
N GLY A 96 -9.61 -52.16 -31.72
CA GLY A 96 -8.32 -52.83 -31.70
C GLY A 96 -8.41 -54.28 -32.27
N LYS A 97 -7.28 -54.95 -32.14
CA LYS A 97 -7.20 -56.37 -32.36
C LYS A 97 -6.61 -56.99 -31.11
N ALA A 98 -7.29 -57.97 -30.54
CA ALA A 98 -6.80 -58.78 -29.44
C ALA A 98 -6.45 -60.15 -29.91
N ASN A 99 -5.37 -60.79 -29.46
CA ASN A 99 -5.08 -62.15 -29.71
C ASN A 99 -5.97 -63.07 -28.86
N ALA A 100 -6.91 -63.70 -29.44
CA ALA A 100 -7.79 -64.70 -28.79
C ALA A 100 -7.30 -66.09 -29.03
N ILE A 101 -7.42 -66.98 -28.02
CA ILE A 101 -7.14 -68.41 -28.15
C ILE A 101 -8.23 -69.04 -29.07
N LEU A 102 -7.80 -69.71 -30.11
CA LEU A 102 -8.70 -70.37 -31.00
C LEU A 102 -9.43 -71.58 -30.29
N PRO A 103 -10.74 -71.82 -30.58
CA PRO A 103 -11.53 -72.86 -29.91
C PRO A 103 -10.99 -74.24 -30.04
N ASP A 104 -10.18 -74.48 -31.06
CA ASP A 104 -9.56 -75.76 -31.39
C ASP A 104 -8.21 -76.06 -30.71
N GLY A 105 -7.77 -75.15 -29.87
CA GLY A 105 -6.49 -75.24 -29.15
C GLY A 105 -5.25 -75.02 -30.03
N GLY A 106 -5.42 -74.67 -31.31
CA GLY A 106 -4.35 -74.57 -32.32
C GLY A 106 -3.51 -73.28 -32.31
N GLY A 107 -3.65 -72.41 -31.31
CA GLY A 107 -2.87 -71.16 -31.22
C GLY A 107 -3.72 -69.92 -30.90
N THR A 108 -3.15 -68.75 -31.13
CA THR A 108 -3.82 -67.44 -30.96
C THR A 108 -3.96 -66.75 -32.31
N ALA A 109 -5.12 -66.15 -32.59
CA ALA A 109 -5.35 -65.32 -33.77
C ALA A 109 -5.80 -63.93 -33.42
N PRO A 110 -5.42 -62.91 -34.21
CA PRO A 110 -5.85 -61.53 -33.97
C PRO A 110 -7.33 -61.34 -34.33
N VAL A 111 -8.19 -61.16 -33.35
CA VAL A 111 -9.62 -60.88 -33.50
C VAL A 111 -9.87 -59.38 -33.34
N PRO A 112 -10.48 -58.70 -34.34
CA PRO A 112 -10.83 -57.27 -34.19
C PRO A 112 -11.96 -57.14 -33.18
N PHE A 113 -11.89 -56.11 -32.35
CA PHE A 113 -12.94 -55.74 -31.40
C PHE A 113 -13.29 -54.24 -31.49
N THR A 114 -14.51 -53.94 -31.12
CA THR A 114 -14.95 -52.57 -30.85
C THR A 114 -15.62 -52.57 -29.49
N ALA A 115 -15.11 -51.77 -28.56
CA ALA A 115 -15.69 -51.57 -27.24
C ALA A 115 -16.07 -50.10 -27.03
N TYR A 116 -17.00 -49.85 -26.14
CA TYR A 116 -17.47 -48.52 -25.74
C TYR A 116 -17.19 -48.32 -24.26
N PRO A 117 -15.91 -48.16 -23.89
CA PRO A 117 -15.55 -47.99 -22.49
C PRO A 117 -16.23 -46.75 -21.91
N ARG A 118 -16.92 -46.94 -20.82
CA ARG A 118 -17.56 -45.86 -20.03
C ARG A 118 -17.48 -46.21 -18.55
N GLY A 119 -17.34 -45.18 -17.75
CA GLY A 119 -17.25 -45.40 -16.32
C GLY A 119 -17.14 -44.13 -15.52
N TYR A 120 -17.15 -44.29 -14.22
CA TYR A 120 -16.84 -43.25 -13.27
C TYR A 120 -15.97 -43.78 -12.15
N SER A 121 -15.17 -42.90 -11.55
CA SER A 121 -14.42 -43.21 -10.35
C SER A 121 -14.43 -42.02 -9.39
N VAL A 122 -14.40 -42.33 -8.09
CA VAL A 122 -14.14 -41.37 -7.02
C VAL A 122 -12.86 -41.80 -6.33
N GLN A 123 -11.91 -40.87 -6.19
CA GLN A 123 -10.62 -41.13 -5.57
C GLN A 123 -10.36 -40.06 -4.48
N ALA A 124 -9.93 -40.50 -3.29
CA ALA A 124 -9.41 -39.70 -2.24
C ALA A 124 -7.93 -39.97 -2.06
N ASN A 125 -7.10 -38.91 -1.99
CA ASN A 125 -5.66 -39.03 -1.75
C ASN A 125 -5.28 -38.19 -0.55
N GLU A 126 -4.50 -38.77 0.37
CA GLU A 126 -3.97 -38.13 1.55
C GLU A 126 -2.47 -38.33 1.62
N THR A 127 -1.73 -37.25 1.85
CA THR A 127 -0.28 -37.32 2.07
C THR A 127 0.01 -37.35 3.58
N VAL A 128 0.36 -38.51 4.08
CA VAL A 128 0.64 -38.72 5.52
C VAL A 128 2.02 -38.16 5.93
N PHE A 129 3.02 -38.30 5.03
CA PHE A 129 4.38 -37.80 5.24
C PHE A 129 5.01 -37.38 3.92
N ASN A 130 5.69 -36.23 3.88
CA ASN A 130 6.37 -35.68 2.71
C ASN A 130 7.68 -34.98 3.04
N GLY A 131 8.46 -35.57 3.96
CA GLY A 131 9.74 -34.97 4.36
C GLY A 131 9.60 -33.61 5.07
N ASN A 132 8.49 -33.38 5.78
CA ASN A 132 8.18 -32.11 6.45
C ASN A 132 7.88 -30.94 5.49
N ARG A 133 7.63 -31.20 4.21
CA ARG A 133 7.33 -30.15 3.22
C ARG A 133 6.12 -29.32 3.63
N THR A 134 5.03 -29.96 4.02
CA THR A 134 3.77 -29.25 4.37
C THR A 134 3.98 -28.33 5.57
N ILE A 135 4.60 -28.78 6.66
CA ILE A 135 4.83 -27.92 7.83
C ILE A 135 5.75 -26.74 7.53
N ASN A 136 6.78 -26.95 6.71
CA ASN A 136 7.68 -25.87 6.30
C ASN A 136 6.97 -24.88 5.34
N SER A 137 6.06 -25.36 4.48
CA SER A 137 5.23 -24.51 3.62
C SER A 137 4.24 -23.63 4.43
N ILE A 138 3.67 -24.19 5.51
CA ILE A 138 2.80 -23.43 6.42
C ILE A 138 3.60 -22.33 7.12
N ARG A 139 4.75 -22.67 7.70
CA ARG A 139 5.64 -21.68 8.35
C ARG A 139 6.13 -20.62 7.36
N GLN A 140 6.40 -21.00 6.11
CA GLN A 140 6.76 -20.07 5.05
C GLN A 140 5.60 -19.10 4.76
N ALA A 141 4.37 -19.60 4.63
CA ALA A 141 3.20 -18.75 4.45
C ALA A 141 2.98 -17.80 5.63
N GLU A 142 3.19 -18.27 6.87
CA GLU A 142 3.14 -17.41 8.07
C GLU A 142 4.20 -16.29 8.03
N SER A 143 5.44 -16.62 7.66
CA SER A 143 6.50 -15.61 7.49
C SER A 143 6.14 -14.59 6.40
N GLN A 144 5.53 -15.03 5.30
CA GLN A 144 5.03 -14.12 4.25
C GLN A 144 3.92 -13.20 4.76
N VAL A 145 3.02 -13.68 5.62
CA VAL A 145 1.99 -12.85 6.28
C VAL A 145 2.64 -11.78 7.15
N PHE A 146 3.65 -12.14 7.97
CA PHE A 146 4.37 -11.17 8.78
C PHE A 146 5.09 -10.13 7.91
N GLY A 147 5.74 -10.55 6.83
CA GLY A 147 6.35 -9.65 5.86
C GLY A 147 5.33 -8.70 5.21
N ALA A 148 4.15 -9.19 4.85
CA ALA A 148 3.08 -8.39 4.28
C ALA A 148 2.53 -7.34 5.27
N ARG A 149 2.46 -7.67 6.57
CA ARG A 149 2.06 -6.73 7.63
C ARG A 149 3.09 -5.60 7.81
N GLU A 150 4.37 -5.93 7.80
CA GLU A 150 5.43 -4.92 7.86
C GLU A 150 5.47 -4.04 6.60
N THR A 151 5.16 -4.62 5.43
CA THR A 151 4.99 -3.86 4.18
C THR A 151 3.79 -2.89 4.28
N LEU A 152 2.68 -3.31 4.91
CA LEU A 152 1.56 -2.41 5.20
C LEU A 152 2.00 -1.23 6.08
N ARG A 153 2.72 -1.50 7.18
CA ARG A 153 3.25 -0.44 8.07
C ARG A 153 4.15 0.54 7.31
N ASN A 154 4.99 0.02 6.41
CA ASN A 154 5.82 0.88 5.55
C ASN A 154 4.99 1.73 4.59
N THR A 155 3.94 1.17 4.00
CA THR A 155 3.02 1.91 3.11
C THR A 155 2.25 2.98 3.89
N GLU A 156 1.76 2.67 5.08
CA GLU A 156 1.09 3.63 5.97
C GLU A 156 2.03 4.80 6.28
N GLN A 157 3.27 4.51 6.67
CA GLN A 157 4.30 5.51 6.96
C GLN A 157 4.58 6.43 5.77
N ASN A 158 4.80 5.86 4.58
CA ASN A 158 5.08 6.62 3.37
C ASN A 158 3.88 7.48 2.95
N THR A 159 2.67 6.96 3.06
CA THR A 159 1.45 7.69 2.76
C THR A 159 1.22 8.84 3.75
N LEU A 160 1.46 8.60 5.04
CA LEU A 160 1.37 9.65 6.05
C LEU A 160 2.39 10.75 5.81
N LEU A 161 3.64 10.42 5.46
CA LEU A 161 4.65 11.40 5.10
C LEU A 161 4.23 12.22 3.87
N SER A 162 3.73 11.56 2.82
CA SER A 162 3.23 12.22 1.62
C SER A 162 2.04 13.15 1.92
N ALA A 163 1.17 12.75 2.85
CA ALA A 163 0.05 13.59 3.30
C ALA A 163 0.53 14.82 4.09
N VAL A 164 1.56 14.67 4.95
CA VAL A 164 2.20 15.80 5.63
C VAL A 164 2.78 16.77 4.62
N THR A 165 3.57 16.26 3.67
CA THR A 165 4.19 17.10 2.64
C THR A 165 3.13 17.83 1.82
N ALA A 166 2.08 17.12 1.36
CA ALA A 166 1.00 17.75 0.60
C ALA A 166 0.23 18.80 1.41
N TYR A 167 0.06 18.61 2.72
CA TYR A 167 -0.55 19.58 3.59
C TYR A 167 0.33 20.85 3.72
N MET A 168 1.63 20.66 3.90
CA MET A 168 2.59 21.75 4.04
C MET A 168 2.82 22.49 2.72
N ASP A 169 2.85 21.78 1.57
CA ASP A 169 2.92 22.39 0.23
C ASP A 169 1.77 23.39 0.01
N VAL A 170 0.53 23.05 0.40
CA VAL A 170 -0.61 23.98 0.25
C VAL A 170 -0.47 25.20 1.14
N LEU A 171 0.05 25.04 2.36
CA LEU A 171 0.30 26.19 3.25
C LEU A 171 1.40 27.10 2.70
N GLU A 172 2.50 26.52 2.23
CA GLU A 172 3.62 27.23 1.62
C GLU A 172 3.18 28.01 0.39
N ASP A 173 2.57 27.31 -0.60
CA ASP A 173 2.16 27.91 -1.86
C ASP A 173 1.08 28.98 -1.69
N THR A 174 0.20 28.82 -0.69
CA THR A 174 -0.77 29.87 -0.32
C THR A 174 -0.05 31.11 0.19
N ALA A 175 0.92 30.95 1.10
CA ALA A 175 1.69 32.06 1.64
C ALA A 175 2.55 32.76 0.58
N ILE A 176 3.17 32.00 -0.34
CA ILE A 176 3.95 32.54 -1.46
C ILE A 176 3.03 33.32 -2.41
N LEU A 177 1.86 32.79 -2.76
CA LEU A 177 0.89 33.51 -3.60
C LEU A 177 0.44 34.82 -2.97
N ASP A 178 0.20 34.85 -1.66
CA ASP A 178 -0.15 36.05 -0.93
C ASP A 178 1.00 37.08 -0.96
N LEU A 179 2.25 36.63 -0.81
CA LEU A 179 3.44 37.49 -0.92
C LEU A 179 3.58 38.08 -2.33
N ASP A 180 3.38 37.26 -3.36
CA ASP A 180 3.49 37.68 -4.76
C ASP A 180 2.37 38.65 -5.15
N ASN A 181 1.12 38.42 -4.70
CA ASN A 181 0.01 39.35 -4.92
C ASN A 181 0.27 40.70 -4.24
N ASN A 182 0.73 40.70 -2.99
CA ASN A 182 1.12 41.92 -2.28
C ASN A 182 2.26 42.66 -3.01
N ASN A 183 3.24 41.90 -3.56
CA ASN A 183 4.31 42.49 -4.35
C ASN A 183 3.79 43.15 -5.63
N VAL A 184 2.85 42.51 -6.34
CA VAL A 184 2.23 43.09 -7.53
C VAL A 184 1.52 44.41 -7.20
N ASP A 185 0.83 44.50 -6.05
CA ASP A 185 0.15 45.72 -5.66
C ASP A 185 1.15 46.83 -5.29
N VAL A 186 2.25 46.49 -4.62
CA VAL A 186 3.34 47.47 -4.35
C VAL A 186 3.98 47.93 -5.67
N LEU A 187 4.23 47.04 -6.63
CA LEU A 187 4.81 47.40 -7.95
C LEU A 187 3.85 48.25 -8.80
N LYS A 188 2.54 48.08 -8.69
CA LYS A 188 1.54 48.97 -9.33
C LYS A 188 1.65 50.38 -8.77
N GLU A 189 1.72 50.49 -7.45
CA GLU A 189 1.83 51.79 -6.77
C GLU A 189 3.16 52.47 -7.10
N GLN A 190 4.26 51.71 -7.11
CA GLN A 190 5.58 52.21 -7.52
C GLN A 190 5.59 52.72 -8.96
N LEU A 191 4.93 52.01 -9.88
CA LEU A 191 4.82 52.46 -11.27
C LEU A 191 4.01 53.76 -11.36
N ARG A 192 2.90 53.85 -10.61
CA ARG A 192 2.09 55.10 -10.55
C ARG A 192 2.95 56.28 -10.07
N GLU A 193 3.64 56.15 -8.97
CA GLU A 193 4.53 57.16 -8.40
C GLU A 193 5.62 57.56 -9.42
N THR A 194 6.25 56.58 -10.08
CA THR A 194 7.29 56.82 -11.08
C THR A 194 6.73 57.59 -12.29
N ARG A 195 5.52 57.30 -12.74
CA ARG A 195 4.85 58.01 -13.84
C ARG A 195 4.50 59.46 -13.43
N ASP A 196 4.02 59.67 -12.21
CA ASP A 196 3.71 61.02 -11.69
C ASP A 196 4.99 61.88 -11.62
N ARG A 197 6.10 61.32 -11.14
CA ARG A 197 7.41 62.00 -11.09
C ARG A 197 7.99 62.25 -12.50
N PHE A 198 7.72 61.37 -13.47
CA PHE A 198 8.10 61.58 -14.87
C PHE A 198 7.36 62.80 -15.49
N THR A 199 6.07 62.97 -15.20
CA THR A 199 5.30 64.07 -15.74
C THR A 199 5.82 65.44 -15.27
N VAL A 200 6.44 65.52 -14.08
CA VAL A 200 7.06 66.74 -13.56
C VAL A 200 8.56 66.82 -13.85
N GLY A 201 9.11 65.84 -14.59
CA GLY A 201 10.52 65.84 -15.04
C GLY A 201 11.55 65.43 -14.02
N GLU A 202 11.17 64.77 -12.91
CA GLU A 202 12.07 64.34 -11.84
C GLU A 202 12.80 63.00 -12.17
N VAL A 203 12.19 62.15 -13.01
CA VAL A 203 12.75 60.87 -13.38
C VAL A 203 12.75 60.69 -14.91
N THR A 204 13.52 59.69 -15.43
CA THR A 204 13.67 59.43 -16.87
C THR A 204 12.59 58.48 -17.40
N ARG A 205 12.45 58.46 -18.74
CA ARG A 205 11.61 57.43 -19.42
C ARG A 205 12.12 56.01 -19.18
N THR A 206 13.43 55.87 -18.93
CA THR A 206 14.03 54.54 -18.58
C THR A 206 13.53 54.05 -17.24
N ASP A 207 13.37 54.94 -16.23
CA ASP A 207 12.83 54.59 -14.91
C ASP A 207 11.38 54.08 -14.99
N VAL A 208 10.55 54.72 -15.85
CA VAL A 208 9.18 54.28 -16.11
C VAL A 208 9.17 52.89 -16.77
N ALA A 209 9.97 52.69 -17.84
CA ALA A 209 10.06 51.41 -18.53
C ALA A 209 10.57 50.29 -17.60
N GLN A 210 11.46 50.61 -16.67
CA GLN A 210 11.97 49.65 -15.68
C GLN A 210 10.90 49.26 -14.63
N SER A 211 10.10 50.24 -14.19
CA SER A 211 8.97 49.95 -13.29
C SER A 211 7.87 49.14 -14.00
N GLU A 212 7.62 49.41 -15.29
CA GLU A 212 6.69 48.60 -16.11
C GLU A 212 7.20 47.15 -16.28
N ALA A 213 8.47 46.96 -16.56
CA ALA A 213 9.09 45.64 -16.66
C ALA A 213 9.02 44.85 -15.34
N SER A 214 9.29 45.53 -14.20
CA SER A 214 9.20 44.93 -12.88
C SER A 214 7.77 44.50 -12.55
N LEU A 215 6.77 45.33 -12.86
CA LEU A 215 5.35 44.98 -12.66
C LEU A 215 4.96 43.75 -13.54
N ALA A 216 5.35 43.77 -14.82
CA ALA A 216 5.06 42.63 -15.71
C ALA A 216 5.69 41.32 -15.20
N THR A 217 6.94 41.38 -14.71
CA THR A 217 7.63 40.25 -14.09
C THR A 217 6.90 39.79 -12.83
N GLY A 218 6.51 40.70 -11.93
CA GLY A 218 5.77 40.38 -10.71
C GLY A 218 4.42 39.71 -11.02
N GLN A 219 3.70 40.20 -12.04
CA GLN A 219 2.45 39.58 -12.49
C GLN A 219 2.68 38.15 -13.02
N ALA A 220 3.73 37.93 -13.78
CA ALA A 220 4.08 36.60 -14.30
C ALA A 220 4.43 35.63 -13.15
N THR A 221 5.15 36.10 -12.13
CA THR A 221 5.48 35.30 -10.94
C THR A 221 4.20 34.92 -10.17
N ALA A 222 3.31 35.88 -9.91
CA ALA A 222 2.03 35.62 -9.23
C ALA A 222 1.16 34.60 -10.00
N LEU A 223 1.09 34.69 -11.33
CA LEU A 223 0.38 33.72 -12.16
C LEU A 223 1.02 32.31 -12.08
N SER A 224 2.35 32.24 -12.01
CA SER A 224 3.07 30.98 -11.78
C SER A 224 2.74 30.39 -10.41
N ALA A 225 2.70 31.22 -9.36
CA ALA A 225 2.35 30.80 -8.00
C ALA A 225 0.91 30.24 -7.93
N VAL A 226 -0.05 30.80 -8.70
CA VAL A 226 -1.40 30.23 -8.83
C VAL A 226 -1.35 28.81 -9.38
N ALA A 227 -0.55 28.57 -10.43
CA ALA A 227 -0.42 27.23 -11.02
C ALA A 227 0.23 26.23 -10.05
N THR A 228 1.25 26.67 -9.29
CA THR A 228 1.92 25.83 -8.27
C THR A 228 0.94 25.47 -7.16
N LEU A 229 0.18 26.43 -6.63
CA LEU A 229 -0.86 26.18 -5.63
C LEU A 229 -1.93 25.19 -6.13
N GLN A 230 -2.36 25.33 -7.39
CA GLN A 230 -3.31 24.36 -7.96
C GLN A 230 -2.73 22.94 -8.00
N ALA A 231 -1.46 22.79 -8.32
CA ALA A 231 -0.78 21.49 -8.29
C ALA A 231 -0.66 20.93 -6.86
N ALA A 232 -0.36 21.77 -5.86
CA ALA A 232 -0.33 21.38 -4.45
C ALA A 232 -1.72 20.96 -3.95
N VAL A 233 -2.78 21.69 -4.30
CA VAL A 233 -4.17 21.33 -4.00
C VAL A 233 -4.54 19.97 -4.63
N ALA A 234 -4.09 19.69 -5.85
CA ALA A 234 -4.33 18.41 -6.49
C ALA A 234 -3.61 17.27 -5.75
N ARG A 235 -2.35 17.46 -5.31
CA ARG A 235 -1.60 16.50 -4.48
C ARG A 235 -2.26 16.29 -3.12
N TYR A 236 -2.69 17.36 -2.46
CA TYR A 236 -3.45 17.28 -1.21
C TYR A 236 -4.67 16.38 -1.37
N ARG A 237 -5.46 16.61 -2.42
CA ARG A 237 -6.63 15.78 -2.73
C ARG A 237 -6.28 14.33 -3.01
N GLN A 238 -5.16 14.07 -3.66
CA GLN A 238 -4.69 12.70 -3.94
C GLN A 238 -4.42 11.91 -2.65
N PHE A 239 -3.72 12.51 -1.68
CA PHE A 239 -3.30 11.80 -0.48
C PHE A 239 -4.33 11.84 0.65
N ILE A 240 -5.09 12.93 0.79
CA ILE A 240 -6.02 13.15 1.91
C ILE A 240 -7.49 12.91 1.52
N GLY A 241 -7.82 13.03 0.23
CA GLY A 241 -9.14 12.69 -0.31
C GLY A 241 -10.11 13.86 -0.47
N ASP A 242 -9.95 14.94 0.29
CA ASP A 242 -10.81 16.12 0.27
C ASP A 242 -10.09 17.34 -0.33
N GLN A 243 -10.86 18.38 -0.68
CA GLN A 243 -10.28 19.69 -1.01
C GLN A 243 -9.90 20.45 0.27
N PRO A 244 -8.72 21.08 0.33
CA PRO A 244 -8.35 21.93 1.47
C PRO A 244 -9.29 23.15 1.51
N LYS A 245 -9.87 23.42 2.68
CA LYS A 245 -10.74 24.61 2.86
C LYS A 245 -9.98 25.74 3.52
N SER A 246 -9.60 25.57 4.76
CA SER A 246 -8.68 26.44 5.48
C SER A 246 -7.79 25.54 6.33
N LEU A 247 -6.47 25.68 6.21
CA LEU A 247 -5.51 24.84 6.90
C LEU A 247 -4.94 25.58 8.11
N ALA A 248 -4.79 24.87 9.22
CA ALA A 248 -4.17 25.44 10.43
C ALA A 248 -2.64 25.44 10.30
N PRO A 249 -1.97 26.49 10.82
CA PRO A 249 -0.50 26.48 10.90
C PRO A 249 0.01 25.28 11.70
N VAL A 250 1.12 24.71 11.26
CA VAL A 250 1.72 23.52 11.87
C VAL A 250 3.02 23.87 12.55
N LYS A 251 3.30 23.22 13.68
CA LYS A 251 4.59 23.31 14.37
C LYS A 251 5.37 22.02 14.16
N PRO A 252 6.72 22.07 14.07
CA PRO A 252 7.55 20.88 14.01
C PRO A 252 7.28 19.94 15.18
N ILE A 253 7.33 18.62 14.92
CA ILE A 253 7.20 17.61 15.97
C ILE A 253 8.52 17.52 16.75
N MET A 254 8.44 17.68 18.08
CA MET A 254 9.60 17.60 18.97
C MET A 254 9.58 16.37 19.87
N ALA A 255 8.40 15.93 20.33
CA ALA A 255 8.26 14.97 21.41
C ALA A 255 8.67 13.51 21.07
N PRO A 256 8.36 12.93 19.89
CA PRO A 256 8.74 11.56 19.59
C PRO A 256 10.12 11.41 18.93
N LEU A 257 10.89 12.49 18.75
CA LEU A 257 12.19 12.44 18.09
C LEU A 257 13.30 11.91 19.03
N PRO A 258 14.25 11.10 18.53
CA PRO A 258 15.40 10.65 19.29
C PRO A 258 16.30 11.83 19.68
N LYS A 259 17.04 11.67 20.78
CA LYS A 259 17.90 12.74 21.32
C LYS A 259 19.30 12.80 20.67
N SER A 260 19.71 11.74 19.99
CA SER A 260 21.03 11.63 19.37
C SER A 260 20.99 10.80 18.08
N LEU A 261 21.92 11.07 17.17
CA LEU A 261 22.06 10.30 15.92
C LEU A 261 22.33 8.80 16.17
N PRO A 262 23.20 8.39 17.11
CA PRO A 262 23.38 6.95 17.42
C PRO A 262 22.08 6.28 17.88
N GLU A 263 21.27 6.97 18.70
CA GLU A 263 19.95 6.49 19.13
C GLU A 263 19.00 6.35 17.94
N ALA A 264 18.93 7.35 17.05
CA ALA A 264 18.13 7.30 15.83
C ALA A 264 18.48 6.10 14.95
N ILE A 265 19.79 5.85 14.74
CA ILE A 265 20.27 4.70 13.99
C ILE A 265 19.90 3.39 14.67
N SER A 266 20.08 3.27 16.00
CA SER A 266 19.75 2.03 16.72
C SER A 266 18.25 1.71 16.64
N ILE A 267 17.38 2.71 16.79
CA ILE A 267 15.94 2.56 16.66
C ILE A 267 15.59 2.07 15.24
N SER A 268 16.13 2.73 14.23
CA SER A 268 15.82 2.39 12.83
C SER A 268 16.20 0.96 12.46
N GLN A 269 17.32 0.44 12.98
CA GLN A 269 17.76 -0.92 12.70
C GLN A 269 16.86 -2.01 13.29
N VAL A 270 16.07 -1.66 14.31
CA VAL A 270 15.17 -2.61 15.02
C VAL A 270 13.71 -2.40 14.60
N GLU A 271 13.28 -1.15 14.47
CA GLU A 271 11.85 -0.83 14.34
C GLU A 271 11.41 -0.51 12.91
N HIS A 272 12.35 -0.29 11.97
CA HIS A 272 12.00 0.14 10.62
C HIS A 272 11.23 -0.96 9.86
N PRO A 273 10.00 -0.69 9.40
CA PRO A 273 9.13 -1.71 8.81
C PRO A 273 9.74 -2.40 7.57
N SER A 274 10.46 -1.66 6.72
CA SER A 274 11.09 -2.26 5.54
C SER A 274 12.17 -3.28 5.91
N ILE A 275 12.95 -3.06 6.98
CA ILE A 275 13.96 -4.01 7.46
C ILE A 275 13.25 -5.26 7.99
N ASN A 276 12.20 -5.09 8.81
CA ASN A 276 11.45 -6.20 9.37
C ASN A 276 10.75 -7.02 8.27
N ALA A 277 10.18 -6.37 7.25
CA ALA A 277 9.62 -7.06 6.09
C ALA A 277 10.67 -7.90 5.36
N SER A 278 11.88 -7.36 5.17
CA SER A 278 12.99 -8.08 4.52
C SER A 278 13.51 -9.25 5.37
N LEU A 279 13.55 -9.11 6.71
CA LEU A 279 13.91 -10.21 7.62
C LEU A 279 12.90 -11.37 7.55
N HIS A 280 11.59 -11.08 7.50
CA HIS A 280 10.59 -12.12 7.25
C HIS A 280 10.72 -12.74 5.85
N GLY A 281 11.25 -12.00 4.87
CA GLY A 281 11.65 -12.54 3.59
C GLY A 281 12.79 -13.55 3.69
N VAL A 282 13.80 -13.26 4.53
CA VAL A 282 14.90 -14.20 4.84
C VAL A 282 14.36 -15.46 5.53
N ASP A 283 13.46 -15.32 6.53
CA ASP A 283 12.82 -16.46 7.18
C ASP A 283 12.07 -17.35 6.17
N ALA A 284 11.33 -16.74 5.26
CA ALA A 284 10.61 -17.44 4.19
C ALA A 284 11.56 -18.15 3.22
N ALA A 285 12.73 -17.54 2.90
CA ALA A 285 13.76 -18.15 2.05
C ALA A 285 14.47 -19.33 2.74
N GLN A 286 14.73 -19.24 4.06
CA GLN A 286 15.27 -20.35 4.85
C GLN A 286 14.31 -21.56 4.85
N LEU A 287 13.00 -21.29 5.00
CA LEU A 287 11.98 -22.34 4.93
C LEU A 287 11.87 -22.90 3.52
N GLN A 288 12.09 -22.12 2.47
CA GLN A 288 12.14 -22.60 1.09
C GLN A 288 13.31 -23.57 0.87
N VAL A 289 14.46 -23.39 1.52
CA VAL A 289 15.56 -24.36 1.50
C VAL A 289 15.09 -25.70 2.08
N LYS A 290 14.42 -25.68 3.25
CA LYS A 290 13.88 -26.91 3.89
C LYS A 290 12.80 -27.56 3.03
N ILE A 291 11.98 -26.79 2.32
CA ILE A 291 10.99 -27.31 1.36
C ILE A 291 11.68 -27.99 0.17
N ALA A 292 12.77 -27.41 -0.34
CA ALA A 292 13.55 -28.04 -1.40
C ALA A 292 14.23 -29.33 -0.93
N GLU A 293 14.82 -29.32 0.27
CA GLU A 293 15.43 -30.50 0.89
C GLU A 293 14.42 -31.63 1.13
N SER A 294 13.13 -31.30 1.35
CA SER A 294 12.08 -32.30 1.57
C SER A 294 11.90 -33.28 0.40
N ALA A 295 12.26 -32.87 -0.81
CA ALA A 295 12.21 -33.72 -2.01
C ALA A 295 13.22 -34.88 -1.97
N LEU A 296 14.22 -34.84 -1.10
CA LEU A 296 15.20 -35.90 -0.88
C LEU A 296 14.74 -36.97 0.12
N TYR A 297 13.65 -36.71 0.85
CA TYR A 297 13.10 -37.61 1.85
C TYR A 297 12.03 -38.52 1.29
N PRO A 298 11.77 -39.70 1.90
CA PRO A 298 10.64 -40.52 1.56
C PRO A 298 9.32 -39.79 1.67
N SER A 299 8.34 -40.11 0.84
CA SER A 299 6.95 -39.69 0.99
C SER A 299 6.04 -40.88 1.22
N ILE A 300 5.03 -40.70 2.06
CA ILE A 300 4.04 -41.72 2.39
C ILE A 300 2.67 -41.15 2.09
N GLY A 301 1.89 -41.82 1.25
CA GLY A 301 0.52 -41.46 0.91
C GLY A 301 -0.43 -42.63 1.10
N VAL A 302 -1.69 -42.29 1.31
CA VAL A 302 -2.81 -43.24 1.29
C VAL A 302 -3.78 -42.77 0.24
N SER A 303 -4.18 -43.68 -0.64
CA SER A 303 -5.23 -43.47 -1.62
C SER A 303 -6.39 -44.44 -1.40
N ALA A 304 -7.61 -43.95 -1.52
CA ALA A 304 -8.82 -44.73 -1.53
C ALA A 304 -9.58 -44.43 -2.82
N SER A 305 -9.98 -45.49 -3.56
CA SER A 305 -10.74 -45.30 -4.78
C SER A 305 -11.91 -46.27 -4.87
N VAL A 306 -12.99 -45.80 -5.47
CA VAL A 306 -14.12 -46.62 -5.92
C VAL A 306 -14.33 -46.32 -7.40
N SER A 307 -14.33 -47.37 -8.24
CA SER A 307 -14.54 -47.21 -9.66
C SER A 307 -15.60 -48.18 -10.19
N ASN A 308 -16.39 -47.71 -11.11
CA ASN A 308 -17.38 -48.50 -11.82
C ASN A 308 -17.14 -48.32 -13.33
N GLN A 309 -16.73 -49.41 -14.00
CA GLN A 309 -16.27 -49.39 -15.39
C GLN A 309 -17.05 -50.43 -16.19
N PHE A 310 -17.47 -50.05 -17.39
CA PHE A 310 -18.16 -50.91 -18.36
C PHE A 310 -17.33 -51.02 -19.64
N ASP A 311 -17.42 -52.16 -20.29
CA ASP A 311 -16.69 -52.50 -21.54
C ASP A 311 -15.16 -52.32 -21.38
N VAL A 312 -14.62 -52.80 -20.27
CA VAL A 312 -13.22 -52.62 -19.85
C VAL A 312 -12.28 -53.52 -20.69
N SER A 313 -11.10 -53.03 -20.98
CA SER A 313 -10.00 -53.77 -21.63
C SER A 313 -10.39 -54.38 -22.97
N GLY A 314 -11.19 -53.69 -23.77
CA GLY A 314 -11.60 -54.16 -25.07
C GLY A 314 -12.57 -55.36 -25.07
N THR A 315 -13.16 -55.72 -23.92
CA THR A 315 -14.13 -56.81 -23.78
C THR A 315 -15.54 -56.22 -23.66
N PRO A 316 -16.35 -56.30 -24.74
CA PRO A 316 -17.72 -55.79 -24.68
C PRO A 316 -18.56 -56.53 -23.63
N GLY A 317 -19.34 -55.81 -22.83
CA GLY A 317 -20.20 -56.33 -21.78
C GLY A 317 -19.51 -56.61 -20.44
N LEU A 318 -18.20 -56.47 -20.34
CA LEU A 318 -17.49 -56.61 -19.06
C LEU A 318 -17.79 -55.43 -18.15
N HIS A 319 -18.33 -55.67 -16.97
CA HIS A 319 -18.61 -54.68 -15.92
C HIS A 319 -17.74 -54.97 -14.71
N VAL A 320 -17.03 -53.96 -14.26
CA VAL A 320 -16.15 -54.04 -13.08
C VAL A 320 -16.51 -52.95 -12.08
N LEU A 321 -16.94 -53.35 -10.90
CA LEU A 321 -17.04 -52.46 -9.72
C LEU A 321 -15.89 -52.85 -8.79
N ALA A 322 -14.98 -51.90 -8.56
CA ALA A 322 -13.80 -52.12 -7.73
C ALA A 322 -13.71 -51.03 -6.64
N GLY A 323 -13.32 -51.44 -5.43
CA GLY A 323 -12.93 -50.53 -4.35
C GLY A 323 -11.54 -50.91 -3.86
N GLU A 324 -10.67 -49.91 -3.68
CA GLU A 324 -9.29 -50.11 -3.31
C GLU A 324 -8.88 -49.10 -2.26
N ILE A 325 -8.09 -49.52 -1.26
CA ILE A 325 -7.35 -48.66 -0.36
C ILE A 325 -5.88 -49.06 -0.44
N LEU A 326 -5.02 -48.13 -0.83
CA LEU A 326 -3.60 -48.36 -1.06
C LEU A 326 -2.75 -47.40 -0.22
N GLY A 327 -1.86 -47.94 0.60
CA GLY A 327 -0.77 -47.22 1.22
C GLY A 327 0.49 -47.29 0.34
N GLN A 328 1.06 -46.16 -0.02
CA GLN A 328 2.21 -46.09 -0.88
C GLN A 328 3.37 -45.36 -0.20
N ILE A 329 4.56 -45.92 -0.27
CA ILE A 329 5.81 -45.28 0.16
C ILE A 329 6.65 -45.07 -1.10
N ASN A 330 7.02 -43.83 -1.36
CA ASN A 330 7.94 -43.44 -2.43
C ASN A 330 9.26 -42.98 -1.85
N ILE A 331 10.35 -43.68 -2.16
CA ILE A 331 11.72 -43.35 -1.67
C ILE A 331 12.53 -42.94 -2.90
N PRO A 332 12.87 -41.62 -3.02
CA PRO A 332 13.69 -41.14 -4.11
C PRO A 332 15.15 -41.61 -3.90
N ILE A 333 15.68 -42.45 -4.80
CA ILE A 333 17.07 -42.94 -4.74
C ILE A 333 17.98 -42.07 -5.60
N TYR A 334 17.61 -41.82 -6.84
CA TYR A 334 18.36 -40.96 -7.74
C TYR A 334 17.43 -40.37 -8.82
N GLN A 335 17.50 -39.07 -8.99
CA GLN A 335 16.61 -38.30 -9.87
C GLN A 335 17.39 -37.42 -10.84
N GLY A 336 18.52 -37.92 -11.35
CA GLY A 336 19.37 -37.19 -12.31
C GLY A 336 20.07 -35.95 -11.73
N GLY A 337 20.07 -35.78 -10.42
CA GLY A 337 20.73 -34.64 -9.73
C GLY A 337 19.87 -33.35 -9.67
N ALA A 338 18.63 -33.35 -10.18
CA ALA A 338 17.76 -32.17 -10.19
C ALA A 338 17.44 -31.64 -8.79
N GLU A 339 17.16 -32.55 -7.83
CA GLU A 339 16.80 -32.18 -6.46
C GLU A 339 17.97 -31.54 -5.71
N TYR A 340 19.20 -32.03 -5.95
CA TYR A 340 20.41 -31.41 -5.40
C TYR A 340 20.64 -30.00 -5.99
N ALA A 341 20.39 -29.83 -7.31
CA ALA A 341 20.49 -28.51 -7.94
C ALA A 341 19.43 -27.55 -7.42
N SER A 342 18.18 -28.01 -7.24
CA SER A 342 17.08 -27.21 -6.68
C SER A 342 17.39 -26.76 -5.24
N THR A 343 17.96 -27.65 -4.42
CA THR A 343 18.39 -27.32 -3.06
C THR A 343 19.52 -26.29 -3.06
N ARG A 344 20.52 -26.43 -3.93
CA ARG A 344 21.59 -25.42 -4.06
C ARG A 344 21.02 -24.09 -4.53
N GLN A 345 20.12 -24.08 -5.51
CA GLN A 345 19.44 -22.87 -5.96
C GLN A 345 18.68 -22.18 -4.83
N ALA A 346 17.97 -22.94 -4.00
CA ALA A 346 17.27 -22.37 -2.85
C ALA A 346 18.24 -21.74 -1.83
N LYS A 347 19.43 -22.33 -1.61
CA LYS A 347 20.48 -21.77 -0.75
C LYS A 347 21.07 -20.48 -1.31
N GLU A 348 21.30 -20.41 -2.62
CA GLU A 348 21.76 -19.17 -3.26
C GLU A 348 20.70 -18.07 -3.22
N ASN A 349 19.41 -18.42 -3.37
CA ASN A 349 18.30 -17.47 -3.20
C ASN A 349 18.22 -16.95 -1.75
N LEU A 350 18.48 -17.79 -0.75
CA LEU A 350 18.59 -17.35 0.64
C LEU A 350 19.74 -16.35 0.81
N SER A 351 20.94 -16.68 0.31
CA SER A 351 22.09 -15.77 0.37
C SER A 351 21.79 -14.42 -0.33
N GLN A 352 21.12 -14.46 -1.48
CA GLN A 352 20.68 -13.25 -2.18
C GLN A 352 19.76 -12.40 -1.29
N GLN A 353 18.77 -13.02 -0.61
CA GLN A 353 17.83 -12.31 0.26
C GLN A 353 18.53 -11.71 1.50
N GLU A 354 19.53 -12.40 2.07
CA GLU A 354 20.35 -11.89 3.17
C GLU A 354 21.12 -10.63 2.73
N MET A 355 21.77 -10.69 1.56
CA MET A 355 22.51 -9.55 1.00
C MET A 355 21.61 -8.37 0.66
N GLN A 356 20.38 -8.62 0.18
CA GLN A 356 19.38 -7.58 -0.03
C GLN A 356 18.96 -6.92 1.28
N THR A 357 18.84 -7.69 2.36
CA THR A 357 18.52 -7.16 3.68
C THR A 357 19.65 -6.27 4.21
N ASP A 358 20.92 -6.66 4.03
CA ASP A 358 22.06 -5.85 4.43
C ASP A 358 22.19 -4.56 3.61
N SER A 359 21.91 -4.62 2.30
CA SER A 359 21.82 -3.43 1.45
C SER A 359 20.71 -2.47 1.95
N LEU A 360 19.54 -3.00 2.29
CA LEU A 360 18.42 -2.22 2.81
C LEU A 360 18.74 -1.57 4.17
N ARG A 361 19.43 -2.28 5.07
CA ARG A 361 19.94 -1.72 6.34
C ARG A 361 20.85 -0.52 6.11
N ASN A 362 21.73 -0.61 5.12
CA ASN A 362 22.61 0.50 4.77
C ASN A 362 21.84 1.68 4.17
N GLN A 363 20.82 1.44 3.34
CA GLN A 363 19.95 2.48 2.79
C GLN A 363 19.15 3.19 3.90
N VAL A 364 18.55 2.44 4.83
CA VAL A 364 17.84 3.02 5.97
C VAL A 364 18.79 3.84 6.86
N ARG A 365 19.99 3.32 7.14
CA ARG A 365 21.01 4.08 7.88
C ARG A 365 21.37 5.39 7.19
N GLN A 366 21.59 5.35 5.89
CA GLN A 366 21.88 6.56 5.10
C GLN A 366 20.72 7.56 5.15
N ALA A 367 19.47 7.10 5.03
CA ALA A 367 18.28 7.94 5.12
C ALA A 367 18.14 8.60 6.51
N VAL A 368 18.42 7.85 7.60
CA VAL A 368 18.42 8.38 8.97
C VAL A 368 19.50 9.45 9.14
N VAL A 369 20.72 9.22 8.68
CA VAL A 369 21.81 10.22 8.79
C VAL A 369 21.48 11.49 8.02
N ALA A 370 20.93 11.35 6.81
CA ALA A 370 20.53 12.49 5.98
C ALA A 370 19.40 13.30 6.62
N SER A 371 18.29 12.64 7.02
CA SER A 371 17.15 13.32 7.64
C SER A 371 17.48 13.89 9.01
N TRP A 372 18.37 13.27 9.79
CA TRP A 372 18.90 13.85 11.01
C TRP A 372 19.63 15.16 10.76
N GLY A 373 20.53 15.19 9.76
CA GLY A 373 21.28 16.40 9.39
C GLY A 373 20.36 17.52 8.92
N LEU A 374 19.37 17.21 8.07
CA LEU A 374 18.37 18.20 7.61
C LEU A 374 17.56 18.76 8.77
N ASN A 375 17.00 17.91 9.63
CA ASN A 375 16.22 18.37 10.78
C ASN A 375 17.02 19.24 11.77
N GLN A 376 18.32 18.94 11.98
CA GLN A 376 19.18 19.81 12.78
C GLN A 376 19.48 21.14 12.10
N ALA A 377 19.75 21.14 10.79
CA ALA A 377 20.03 22.33 10.04
C ALA A 377 18.82 23.27 9.94
N ALA A 378 17.61 22.70 9.78
CA ALA A 378 16.36 23.46 9.57
C ALA A 378 16.11 24.53 10.63
N VAL A 379 16.40 24.26 11.91
CA VAL A 379 16.27 25.23 13.00
C VAL A 379 17.19 26.45 12.79
N GLY A 380 18.43 26.20 12.33
CA GLY A 380 19.39 27.24 12.02
C GLY A 380 18.99 28.06 10.79
N VAL A 381 18.49 27.38 9.76
CA VAL A 381 18.04 27.98 8.49
C VAL A 381 16.85 28.92 8.75
N VAL A 382 15.83 28.49 9.49
CA VAL A 382 14.69 29.37 9.86
C VAL A 382 15.15 30.60 10.63
N ARG A 383 16.09 30.44 11.57
CA ARG A 383 16.65 31.60 12.33
C ARG A 383 17.37 32.57 11.41
N ALA A 384 18.19 32.07 10.49
CA ALA A 384 18.92 32.89 9.52
C ALA A 384 17.95 33.57 8.54
N ALA A 385 16.92 32.89 8.07
CA ALA A 385 15.92 33.46 7.16
C ALA A 385 15.13 34.59 7.84
N ARG A 386 14.75 34.44 9.13
CA ARG A 386 14.10 35.50 9.90
C ARG A 386 14.99 36.72 10.07
N ALA A 387 16.28 36.53 10.34
CA ALA A 387 17.24 37.64 10.42
C ALA A 387 17.41 38.36 9.08
N ALA A 388 17.42 37.56 7.96
CA ALA A 388 17.49 38.13 6.63
C ALA A 388 16.25 38.96 6.27
N VAL A 389 15.04 38.52 6.65
CA VAL A 389 13.83 39.32 6.46
C VAL A 389 13.92 40.64 7.23
N ALA A 390 14.26 40.59 8.51
CA ALA A 390 14.38 41.83 9.34
C ALA A 390 15.42 42.81 8.77
N ALA A 391 16.57 42.31 8.31
CA ALA A 391 17.59 43.13 7.70
C ALA A 391 17.13 43.77 6.38
N ASN A 392 16.47 43.03 5.51
CA ASN A 392 15.95 43.54 4.23
C ASN A 392 14.78 44.53 4.43
N GLU A 393 13.97 44.37 5.47
CA GLU A 393 12.94 45.37 5.82
C GLU A 393 13.56 46.74 6.22
N VAL A 394 14.62 46.73 7.04
CA VAL A 394 15.37 47.93 7.38
C VAL A 394 16.04 48.55 6.15
N ALA A 395 16.69 47.72 5.32
CA ALA A 395 17.36 48.15 4.09
C ALA A 395 16.37 48.77 3.09
N LEU A 396 15.21 48.17 2.86
CA LEU A 396 14.19 48.71 1.97
C LEU A 396 13.67 50.07 2.50
N THR A 397 13.44 50.15 3.81
CA THR A 397 13.00 51.42 4.43
C THR A 397 14.04 52.50 4.23
N GLY A 398 15.32 52.22 4.48
CA GLY A 398 16.41 53.16 4.27
C GLY A 398 16.54 53.64 2.83
N VAL A 399 16.57 52.67 1.88
CA VAL A 399 16.67 52.98 0.43
C VAL A 399 15.49 53.81 -0.06
N ARG A 400 14.29 53.58 0.46
CA ARG A 400 13.09 54.41 0.14
C ARG A 400 13.23 55.82 0.63
N GLU A 401 13.71 56.04 1.85
CA GLU A 401 13.93 57.43 2.37
C GLU A 401 15.06 58.13 1.64
N GLU A 402 16.17 57.47 1.33
CA GLU A 402 17.28 58.01 0.51
C GLU A 402 16.81 58.37 -0.91
N ALA A 403 15.91 57.53 -1.51
CA ALA A 403 15.35 57.81 -2.83
C ALA A 403 14.43 59.03 -2.87
N LYS A 404 13.68 59.32 -1.79
CA LYS A 404 12.84 60.54 -1.67
C LYS A 404 13.67 61.81 -1.70
N VAL A 405 14.90 61.78 -1.20
CA VAL A 405 15.81 62.96 -1.21
C VAL A 405 16.80 62.94 -2.38
N GLY A 406 16.59 62.01 -3.36
CA GLY A 406 17.37 61.97 -4.60
C GLY A 406 18.75 61.30 -4.48
N GLN A 407 19.08 60.65 -3.35
CA GLN A 407 20.37 59.98 -3.14
C GLN A 407 20.40 58.55 -3.68
N ARG A 408 19.24 57.98 -4.03
CA ARG A 408 19.09 56.64 -4.63
C ARG A 408 18.18 56.69 -5.85
N THR A 409 18.36 55.72 -6.71
CA THR A 409 17.57 55.58 -7.95
C THR A 409 16.32 54.73 -7.73
N THR A 410 15.35 54.85 -8.63
CA THR A 410 14.15 53.97 -8.67
C THR A 410 14.56 52.49 -8.74
N LEU A 411 15.64 52.20 -9.46
CA LEU A 411 16.19 50.86 -9.56
C LEU A 411 16.65 50.31 -8.21
N ASP A 412 17.30 51.11 -7.37
CA ASP A 412 17.75 50.70 -6.04
C ASP A 412 16.57 50.31 -5.15
N VAL A 413 15.47 51.06 -5.23
CA VAL A 413 14.22 50.74 -4.50
C VAL A 413 13.63 49.43 -4.98
N LEU A 414 13.54 49.21 -6.32
CA LEU A 414 13.03 47.95 -6.90
C LEU A 414 13.89 46.75 -6.52
N ASN A 415 15.23 46.91 -6.53
CA ASN A 415 16.15 45.83 -6.11
C ASN A 415 16.00 45.50 -4.61
N ALA A 416 15.88 46.49 -3.74
CA ALA A 416 15.68 46.27 -2.31
C ALA A 416 14.32 45.59 -2.03
N GLN A 417 13.29 45.94 -2.80
CA GLN A 417 11.99 45.30 -2.72
C GLN A 417 12.03 43.86 -3.15
N GLN A 418 12.72 43.56 -4.27
CA GLN A 418 12.93 42.17 -4.75
C GLN A 418 13.73 41.36 -3.71
N ALA A 419 14.75 41.95 -3.07
CA ALA A 419 15.52 41.28 -2.02
C ALA A 419 14.67 40.94 -0.80
N LEU A 420 13.76 41.82 -0.41
CA LEU A 420 12.81 41.57 0.71
C LEU A 420 11.82 40.45 0.33
N LEU A 421 11.25 40.50 -0.88
CA LEU A 421 10.36 39.43 -1.35
C LEU A 421 11.05 38.06 -1.32
N GLN A 422 12.29 38.00 -1.87
CA GLN A 422 13.08 36.76 -1.86
C GLN A 422 13.37 36.27 -0.44
N ALA A 423 13.72 37.16 0.49
CA ALA A 423 13.95 36.80 1.89
C ALA A 423 12.68 36.25 2.58
N ARG A 424 11.51 36.84 2.31
CA ARG A 424 10.23 36.37 2.83
C ARG A 424 9.84 35.01 2.24
N THR A 425 10.01 34.80 0.94
CA THR A 425 9.78 33.50 0.27
C THR A 425 10.70 32.45 0.87
N SER A 426 12.00 32.77 1.04
CA SER A 426 12.96 31.83 1.67
C SER A 426 12.60 31.50 3.12
N LEU A 427 11.99 32.43 3.87
CA LEU A 427 11.50 32.16 5.23
C LEU A 427 10.32 31.16 5.19
N VAL A 428 9.35 31.38 4.31
CA VAL A 428 8.20 30.47 4.15
C VAL A 428 8.66 29.06 3.80
N GLN A 429 9.60 28.94 2.85
CA GLN A 429 10.21 27.66 2.48
C GLN A 429 10.95 27.01 3.65
N ALA A 430 11.74 27.77 4.40
CA ALA A 430 12.46 27.25 5.55
C ALA A 430 11.51 26.75 6.68
N GLU A 431 10.37 27.43 6.88
CA GLU A 431 9.36 27.01 7.86
C GLU A 431 8.61 25.73 7.38
N HIS A 432 8.33 25.60 6.08
CA HIS A 432 7.82 24.39 5.46
C HIS A 432 8.79 23.23 5.69
N ASP A 433 10.05 23.38 5.28
CA ASP A 433 11.07 22.35 5.36
C ASP A 433 11.31 21.90 6.81
N GLN A 434 11.33 22.83 7.77
CA GLN A 434 11.49 22.48 9.18
C GLN A 434 10.41 21.53 9.69
N VAL A 435 9.18 21.71 9.25
CA VAL A 435 8.08 20.79 9.60
C VAL A 435 8.25 19.45 8.89
N VAL A 436 8.41 19.46 7.57
CA VAL A 436 8.52 18.24 6.76
C VAL A 436 9.71 17.38 7.20
N ASP A 437 10.90 17.99 7.44
CA ASP A 437 12.10 17.28 7.89
C ASP A 437 11.89 16.58 9.24
N SER A 438 11.10 17.18 10.15
CA SER A 438 10.77 16.53 11.43
C SER A 438 9.95 15.26 11.26
N TYR A 439 8.99 15.23 10.33
CA TYR A 439 8.21 14.03 9.99
C TYR A 439 9.03 13.05 9.16
N GLN A 440 9.89 13.54 8.28
CA GLN A 440 10.81 12.71 7.50
C GLN A 440 11.79 11.94 8.40
N LEU A 441 12.29 12.57 9.46
CA LEU A 441 13.11 11.89 10.46
C LEU A 441 12.32 10.79 11.19
N LEU A 442 11.06 11.06 11.57
CA LEU A 442 10.17 10.03 12.15
C LEU A 442 9.95 8.86 11.18
N SER A 443 9.76 9.14 9.90
CA SER A 443 9.65 8.13 8.86
C SER A 443 10.94 7.33 8.72
N ALA A 444 12.09 7.99 8.65
CA ALA A 444 13.38 7.34 8.49
C ALA A 444 13.75 6.39 9.66
N ILE A 445 13.30 6.69 10.88
CA ILE A 445 13.48 5.80 12.04
C ILE A 445 12.40 4.72 12.17
N GLY A 446 11.37 4.71 11.31
CA GLY A 446 10.29 3.72 11.34
C GLY A 446 9.15 4.01 12.33
N ARG A 447 9.06 5.22 12.86
CA ARG A 447 8.08 5.61 13.90
C ARG A 447 6.98 6.55 13.42
N LEU A 448 6.85 6.81 12.13
CA LEU A 448 5.75 7.60 11.60
C LEU A 448 4.49 6.75 11.49
N ASN A 449 3.76 6.60 12.57
CA ASN A 449 2.55 5.79 12.68
C ASN A 449 1.48 6.49 13.54
N ILE A 450 0.27 5.96 13.52
CA ILE A 450 -0.89 6.52 14.23
C ILE A 450 -0.64 6.68 15.73
N PRO A 451 -0.15 5.66 16.47
CA PRO A 451 0.12 5.79 17.91
C PRO A 451 1.19 6.84 18.23
N SER A 452 2.29 6.89 17.49
CA SER A 452 3.37 7.86 17.75
C SER A 452 2.95 9.30 17.50
N LEU A 453 1.99 9.51 16.59
CA LEU A 453 1.41 10.82 16.30
C LEU A 453 0.26 11.18 17.25
N GLY A 454 -0.17 10.28 18.12
CA GLY A 454 -1.28 10.49 19.07
C GLY A 454 -2.62 10.75 18.37
N LEU A 455 -2.83 10.20 17.19
CA LEU A 455 -4.04 10.42 16.41
C LEU A 455 -5.21 9.59 16.96
N SER A 456 -6.37 10.23 17.13
CA SER A 456 -7.60 9.60 17.66
C SER A 456 -8.34 8.84 16.56
N VAL A 457 -7.80 7.71 16.12
CA VAL A 457 -8.43 6.83 15.12
C VAL A 457 -8.19 5.37 15.51
N ALA A 458 -9.15 4.50 15.21
CA ALA A 458 -8.97 3.07 15.40
C ALA A 458 -7.94 2.53 14.40
N GLU A 459 -6.88 1.92 14.93
CA GLU A 459 -5.86 1.27 14.12
C GLU A 459 -6.42 0.02 13.45
N TYR A 460 -6.04 -0.22 12.20
CA TYR A 460 -6.39 -1.45 11.49
C TYR A 460 -5.63 -2.64 12.09
N ASP A 461 -6.36 -3.61 12.65
CA ASP A 461 -5.75 -4.85 13.16
C ASP A 461 -5.77 -5.95 12.07
N PRO A 462 -4.62 -6.27 11.49
CA PRO A 462 -4.53 -7.32 10.48
C PRO A 462 -4.75 -8.74 11.03
N ARG A 463 -4.74 -8.94 12.37
CA ARG A 463 -4.94 -10.26 12.99
C ARG A 463 -6.39 -10.73 12.86
N VAL A 464 -7.33 -9.80 12.83
CA VAL A 464 -8.77 -10.13 12.79
C VAL A 464 -9.09 -10.98 11.56
N HIS A 465 -8.63 -10.59 10.38
CA HIS A 465 -8.85 -11.37 9.15
C HIS A 465 -8.10 -12.70 9.18
N PHE A 466 -6.84 -12.68 9.58
CA PHE A 466 -6.01 -13.88 9.71
C PHE A 466 -6.67 -14.95 10.60
N ASP A 467 -7.17 -14.57 11.79
CA ASP A 467 -7.82 -15.51 12.73
C ASP A 467 -9.12 -16.10 12.17
N GLN A 468 -9.80 -15.37 11.29
CA GLN A 468 -11.02 -15.84 10.63
C GLN A 468 -10.76 -16.84 9.50
N VAL A 469 -9.58 -16.79 8.87
CA VAL A 469 -9.29 -17.60 7.67
C VAL A 469 -8.29 -18.74 7.89
N LYS A 470 -7.38 -18.64 8.86
CA LYS A 470 -6.26 -19.59 9.05
C LYS A 470 -6.66 -21.07 9.15
N THR A 471 -7.88 -21.35 9.62
CA THR A 471 -8.43 -22.71 9.75
C THR A 471 -9.58 -23.00 8.77
N LYS A 472 -9.88 -22.09 7.87
CA LYS A 472 -10.97 -22.23 6.92
C LYS A 472 -10.54 -23.13 5.77
N TRP A 473 -11.27 -24.21 5.51
CA TRP A 473 -10.95 -25.20 4.50
C TRP A 473 -12.03 -25.36 3.42
N ILE A 474 -13.21 -24.75 3.59
CA ILE A 474 -14.31 -24.80 2.63
C ILE A 474 -15.09 -23.47 2.64
N GLY A 475 -15.63 -23.11 1.47
CA GLY A 475 -16.48 -21.93 1.28
C GLY A 475 -15.80 -20.86 0.41
N LEU A 476 -16.61 -20.15 -0.39
CA LEU A 476 -16.15 -19.15 -1.35
C LEU A 476 -16.25 -17.72 -0.83
N ARG A 477 -17.00 -17.49 0.25
CA ARG A 477 -17.20 -16.13 0.77
C ARG A 477 -16.03 -15.68 1.63
N THR A 478 -15.54 -14.46 1.36
CA THR A 478 -14.56 -13.80 2.22
C THR A 478 -15.22 -13.35 3.54
N PRO A 479 -14.45 -13.14 4.62
CA PRO A 479 -14.98 -12.57 5.86
C PRO A 479 -15.66 -11.20 5.68
N SER A 480 -15.25 -10.44 4.66
CA SER A 480 -15.86 -9.15 4.28
C SER A 480 -17.18 -9.29 3.50
N GLY A 481 -17.61 -10.51 3.17
CA GLY A 481 -18.91 -10.77 2.53
C GLY A 481 -18.89 -10.74 0.99
N GLN A 482 -17.71 -10.69 0.37
CA GLN A 482 -17.56 -10.80 -1.09
C GLN A 482 -17.62 -12.25 -1.55
#